data_3d7f236cd22d2ca89eaee91621ea268a
#
_entry.id   3d7f236cd22d2ca89eaee91621ea268a
#
_cell.length_a   1.000
_cell.length_b   1.000
_cell.length_c   1.000
_cell.angle_alpha   90.00
_cell.angle_beta   90.00
_cell.angle_gamma   90.00
#
_symmetry.space_group_name_H-M   'P 1'
#
loop_
_entity.id
_entity.type
_entity.pdbx_description
1 polymer ?
#
loop_
_entity_poly.entity_id
_entity_poly.type
_entity_poly.pdbx_seq_one_letter_code
_entity_poly.pdbx_strand_id
1 'polypeptide(L)'
;MNSDLLRKIIEGALLAAGKPVDIARLENLFDEDERPPRDQIRAAIEEIQADCTGRGFELMQVASGYRFQVSQELSVWVNRLWQEKPKRYSRAMLETLALIAYRQPLTRGDIEAVRGVAVSSDIIKSLQEREWVRIVGHRDVPGKPALYATTKMFLDYFNLKSLEHLPALSEIKDFAELDPALELALAADPVPPSVAANDESPVEEDALFQLSEQEDGVNSNDSSMIEEYSETNMDDHQDSATADE
;
A
#
# COMPACT_ATOMS: atom_id res chain seq x y z
N MET A 1 1.24 -38.90 -1.39
CA MET A 1 2.43 -38.04 -1.17
C MET A 1 2.89 -38.19 0.28
N ASN A 2 4.22 -38.19 0.56
CA ASN A 2 4.73 -38.24 1.92
C ASN A 2 4.48 -36.90 2.63
N SER A 3 4.10 -36.94 3.93
CA SER A 3 3.82 -35.72 4.74
C SER A 3 5.02 -34.79 4.82
N ASP A 4 6.25 -35.32 4.94
CA ASP A 4 7.46 -34.50 4.97
C ASP A 4 7.71 -33.75 3.66
N LEU A 5 7.42 -34.38 2.52
CA LEU A 5 7.55 -33.74 1.22
C LEU A 5 6.49 -32.64 1.05
N LEU A 6 5.23 -32.92 1.44
CA LEU A 6 4.14 -31.96 1.43
C LEU A 6 4.50 -30.70 2.25
N ARG A 7 5.00 -30.90 3.48
CA ARG A 7 5.43 -29.81 4.36
C ARG A 7 6.51 -28.96 3.71
N LYS A 8 7.55 -29.56 3.13
CA LYS A 8 8.65 -28.86 2.45
C LYS A 8 8.16 -28.07 1.23
N ILE A 9 7.20 -28.61 0.46
CA ILE A 9 6.63 -27.92 -0.69
C ILE A 9 5.86 -26.68 -0.23
N ILE A 10 5.01 -26.81 0.81
CA ILE A 10 4.21 -25.71 1.36
C ILE A 10 5.14 -24.64 1.94
N GLU A 11 6.13 -25.02 2.74
CA GLU A 11 7.12 -24.10 3.32
C GLU A 11 7.85 -23.31 2.22
N GLY A 12 8.37 -24.01 1.21
CA GLY A 12 9.05 -23.40 0.07
C GLY A 12 8.15 -22.45 -0.72
N ALA A 13 6.89 -22.84 -0.97
CA ALA A 13 5.91 -22.02 -1.69
C ALA A 13 5.57 -20.75 -0.91
N LEU A 14 5.37 -20.84 0.41
CA LEU A 14 5.07 -19.68 1.25
C LEU A 14 6.26 -18.70 1.33
N LEU A 15 7.49 -19.22 1.40
CA LEU A 15 8.70 -18.40 1.37
C LEU A 15 8.88 -17.68 0.01
N ALA A 16 8.67 -18.43 -1.08
CA ALA A 16 8.85 -17.89 -2.43
C ALA A 16 7.77 -16.87 -2.82
N ALA A 17 6.56 -16.98 -2.26
CA ALA A 17 5.43 -16.13 -2.65
C ALA A 17 5.60 -14.66 -2.27
N GLY A 18 6.32 -14.33 -1.19
CA GLY A 18 6.53 -12.96 -0.69
C GLY A 18 5.24 -12.21 -0.31
N LYS A 19 4.09 -12.89 -0.33
CA LYS A 19 2.76 -12.37 -0.02
C LYS A 19 1.89 -13.48 0.57
N PRO A 20 0.78 -13.15 1.26
CA PRO A 20 -0.11 -14.18 1.80
C PRO A 20 -0.62 -15.13 0.72
N VAL A 21 -0.67 -16.41 1.03
CA VAL A 21 -1.17 -17.48 0.16
C VAL A 21 -2.28 -18.22 0.87
N ASP A 22 -3.43 -18.34 0.24
CA ASP A 22 -4.55 -19.10 0.77
C ASP A 22 -4.42 -20.62 0.49
N ILE A 23 -5.23 -21.42 1.19
CA ILE A 23 -5.21 -22.88 1.04
C ILE A 23 -5.55 -23.31 -0.38
N ALA A 24 -6.49 -22.62 -1.05
CA ALA A 24 -6.90 -22.98 -2.40
C ALA A 24 -5.73 -22.81 -3.39
N ARG A 25 -4.91 -21.76 -3.19
CA ARG A 25 -3.72 -21.55 -4.01
C ARG A 25 -2.63 -22.58 -3.71
N LEU A 26 -2.50 -23.03 -2.46
CA LEU A 26 -1.59 -24.13 -2.10
C LEU A 26 -2.06 -25.44 -2.70
N GLU A 27 -3.37 -25.74 -2.76
CA GLU A 27 -3.93 -26.90 -3.45
C GLU A 27 -3.59 -26.91 -4.93
N ASN A 28 -3.60 -25.76 -5.58
CA ASN A 28 -3.31 -25.61 -7.01
C ASN A 28 -1.82 -25.72 -7.39
N LEU A 29 -0.94 -25.94 -6.40
CA LEU A 29 0.47 -26.31 -6.66
C LEU A 29 0.61 -27.74 -7.16
N PHE A 30 -0.40 -28.58 -6.93
CA PHE A 30 -0.38 -30.00 -7.22
C PHE A 30 -1.29 -30.33 -8.41
N ASP A 31 -0.85 -31.24 -9.23
CA ASP A 31 -1.68 -31.80 -10.29
C ASP A 31 -2.89 -32.54 -9.69
N GLU A 32 -3.96 -32.72 -10.47
CA GLU A 32 -5.21 -33.30 -9.97
C GLU A 32 -5.03 -34.66 -9.32
N ASP A 33 -4.15 -35.51 -9.88
CA ASP A 33 -3.86 -36.87 -9.42
C ASP A 33 -3.02 -36.90 -8.13
N GLU A 34 -2.24 -35.84 -7.84
CA GLU A 34 -1.36 -35.77 -6.69
C GLU A 34 -1.85 -34.81 -5.60
N ARG A 35 -3.00 -34.15 -5.83
CA ARG A 35 -3.52 -33.11 -4.94
C ARG A 35 -3.86 -33.66 -3.55
N PRO A 36 -3.18 -33.14 -2.50
CA PRO A 36 -3.48 -33.56 -1.14
C PRO A 36 -4.83 -33.01 -0.67
N PRO A 37 -5.55 -33.75 0.19
CA PRO A 37 -6.72 -33.22 0.86
C PRO A 37 -6.41 -31.97 1.68
N ARG A 38 -7.38 -31.06 1.78
CA ARG A 38 -7.24 -29.79 2.53
C ARG A 38 -6.78 -29.99 3.96
N ASP A 39 -7.23 -31.06 4.60
CA ASP A 39 -6.87 -31.35 5.98
C ASP A 39 -5.39 -31.69 6.14
N GLN A 40 -4.78 -32.36 5.14
CA GLN A 40 -3.35 -32.61 5.14
C GLN A 40 -2.54 -31.30 4.94
N ILE A 41 -3.04 -30.40 4.09
CA ILE A 41 -2.40 -29.07 3.91
C ILE A 41 -2.48 -28.27 5.22
N ARG A 42 -3.63 -28.29 5.91
CA ARG A 42 -3.78 -27.62 7.22
C ARG A 42 -2.86 -28.21 8.27
N ALA A 43 -2.80 -29.53 8.37
CA ALA A 43 -1.89 -30.21 9.29
C ALA A 43 -0.43 -29.83 9.03
N ALA A 44 0.00 -29.81 7.77
CA ALA A 44 1.35 -29.38 7.40
C ALA A 44 1.62 -27.89 7.77
N ILE A 45 0.62 -27.00 7.61
CA ILE A 45 0.73 -25.61 8.03
C ILE A 45 0.88 -25.49 9.56
N GLU A 46 0.11 -26.26 10.32
CA GLU A 46 0.19 -26.30 11.79
C GLU A 46 1.55 -26.81 12.26
N GLU A 47 2.10 -27.84 11.61
CA GLU A 47 3.45 -28.32 11.88
C GLU A 47 4.51 -27.25 11.59
N ILE A 48 4.42 -26.52 10.46
CA ILE A 48 5.33 -25.42 10.13
C ILE A 48 5.21 -24.29 11.16
N GLN A 49 3.99 -23.97 11.61
CA GLN A 49 3.79 -22.96 12.66
C GLN A 49 4.45 -23.38 13.98
N ALA A 50 4.32 -24.64 14.37
CA ALA A 50 4.97 -25.18 15.57
C ALA A 50 6.50 -25.14 15.45
N ASP A 51 7.04 -25.47 14.29
CA ASP A 51 8.49 -25.46 14.02
C ASP A 51 9.08 -24.04 13.99
N CYS A 52 8.26 -23.01 13.79
CA CYS A 52 8.68 -21.60 13.88
C CYS A 52 8.85 -21.12 15.33
N THR A 53 8.36 -21.87 16.32
CA THR A 53 8.43 -21.48 17.73
C THR A 53 9.89 -21.31 18.16
N GLY A 54 10.23 -20.14 18.72
CA GLY A 54 11.59 -19.81 19.16
C GLY A 54 12.55 -19.42 18.04
N ARG A 55 12.07 -19.28 16.80
CA ARG A 55 12.85 -18.77 15.67
C ARG A 55 12.67 -17.25 15.51
N GLY A 56 13.51 -16.63 14.70
CA GLY A 56 13.42 -15.20 14.37
C GLY A 56 12.30 -14.84 13.41
N PHE A 57 11.50 -15.79 12.98
CA PHE A 57 10.37 -15.62 12.07
C PHE A 57 9.22 -16.55 12.47
N GLU A 58 8.03 -16.20 12.04
CA GLU A 58 6.81 -16.92 12.34
C GLU A 58 5.93 -17.06 11.10
N LEU A 59 5.09 -18.10 11.05
CA LEU A 59 4.09 -18.27 10.02
C LEU A 59 2.75 -17.74 10.53
N MET A 60 2.35 -16.58 10.02
CA MET A 60 1.10 -15.91 10.42
C MET A 60 -0.03 -16.20 9.46
N GLN A 61 -1.23 -16.36 10.03
CA GLN A 61 -2.49 -16.40 9.29
C GLN A 61 -3.10 -14.99 9.29
N VAL A 62 -3.35 -14.46 8.10
CA VAL A 62 -4.03 -13.17 7.86
C VAL A 62 -5.27 -13.39 7.00
N ALA A 63 -6.03 -12.34 6.68
CA ALA A 63 -7.28 -12.46 5.94
C ALA A 63 -7.13 -13.08 4.54
N SER A 64 -6.00 -12.88 3.88
CA SER A 64 -5.72 -13.42 2.54
C SER A 64 -5.00 -14.77 2.55
N GLY A 65 -4.66 -15.33 3.72
CA GLY A 65 -4.01 -16.63 3.82
C GLY A 65 -2.85 -16.65 4.82
N TYR A 66 -1.79 -17.37 4.48
CA TYR A 66 -0.61 -17.56 5.33
C TYR A 66 0.61 -16.90 4.72
N ARG A 67 1.45 -16.30 5.57
CA ARG A 67 2.73 -15.72 5.19
C ARG A 67 3.77 -15.86 6.29
N PHE A 68 5.03 -15.98 5.90
CA PHE A 68 6.13 -15.81 6.84
C PHE A 68 6.36 -14.33 7.11
N GLN A 69 6.65 -14.01 8.35
CA GLN A 69 7.08 -12.68 8.78
C GLN A 69 8.14 -12.79 9.87
N VAL A 70 8.94 -11.75 10.01
CA VAL A 70 9.90 -11.64 11.12
C VAL A 70 9.13 -11.44 12.41
N SER A 71 9.57 -12.11 13.51
CA SER A 71 8.99 -11.90 14.82
C SER A 71 9.07 -10.43 15.23
N GLN A 72 7.96 -9.90 15.77
CA GLN A 72 7.86 -8.50 16.15
C GLN A 72 8.91 -8.09 17.19
N GLU A 73 9.33 -9.00 18.06
CA GLU A 73 10.37 -8.78 19.05
C GLU A 73 11.70 -8.35 18.43
N LEU A 74 11.97 -8.77 17.20
CA LEU A 74 13.20 -8.46 16.49
C LEU A 74 13.14 -7.18 15.66
N SER A 75 12.00 -6.49 15.65
CA SER A 75 11.77 -5.30 14.82
C SER A 75 12.81 -4.19 15.03
N VAL A 76 13.29 -4.00 16.27
CA VAL A 76 14.30 -2.98 16.61
C VAL A 76 15.61 -3.22 15.87
N TRP A 77 16.03 -4.47 15.70
CA TRP A 77 17.26 -4.83 15.00
C TRP A 77 17.05 -4.88 13.49
N VAL A 78 15.97 -5.51 13.05
CA VAL A 78 15.67 -5.70 11.62
C VAL A 78 15.41 -4.38 10.92
N ASN A 79 14.77 -3.41 11.57
CA ASN A 79 14.55 -2.07 11.02
C ASN A 79 15.86 -1.31 10.71
N ARG A 80 16.98 -1.71 11.31
CA ARG A 80 18.30 -1.10 11.03
C ARG A 80 18.89 -1.53 9.67
N LEU A 81 18.36 -2.57 9.05
CA LEU A 81 18.74 -2.99 7.69
C LEU A 81 18.37 -1.95 6.64
N TRP A 82 17.34 -1.15 6.89
CA TRP A 82 16.91 -0.09 5.98
C TRP A 82 17.41 1.26 6.50
N GLN A 83 18.08 1.99 5.62
CA GLN A 83 18.60 3.35 5.94
C GLN A 83 17.46 4.37 6.07
N GLU A 84 16.34 4.15 5.38
CA GLU A 84 15.19 5.02 5.44
C GLU A 84 14.30 4.69 6.64
N LYS A 85 14.05 5.69 7.47
CA LYS A 85 13.06 5.56 8.55
C LYS A 85 11.66 5.46 7.93
N PRO A 86 10.84 4.47 8.30
CA PRO A 86 9.47 4.39 7.84
C PRO A 86 8.71 5.68 8.19
N LYS A 87 7.97 6.22 7.21
CA LYS A 87 7.13 7.40 7.44
C LYS A 87 6.07 7.06 8.49
N ARG A 88 5.97 7.85 9.54
CA ARG A 88 4.93 7.72 10.56
C ARG A 88 3.59 8.16 9.98
N TYR A 89 2.53 7.49 10.39
CA TYR A 89 1.16 7.90 10.08
C TYR A 89 0.73 9.01 11.03
N SER A 90 0.04 10.03 10.51
CA SER A 90 -0.50 11.08 11.38
C SER A 90 -1.61 10.52 12.29
N ARG A 91 -1.75 11.08 13.47
CA ARG A 91 -2.82 10.75 14.41
C ARG A 91 -4.21 10.88 13.74
N ALA A 92 -4.43 11.96 12.99
CA ALA A 92 -5.67 12.18 12.26
C ALA A 92 -5.98 11.07 11.25
N MET A 93 -4.97 10.53 10.55
CA MET A 93 -5.13 9.40 9.64
C MET A 93 -5.51 8.11 10.38
N LEU A 94 -4.83 7.82 11.50
CA LEU A 94 -5.10 6.62 12.30
C LEU A 94 -6.50 6.68 12.96
N GLU A 95 -6.92 7.83 13.49
CA GLU A 95 -8.27 8.03 14.02
C GLU A 95 -9.35 7.82 12.95
N THR A 96 -9.13 8.37 11.75
CA THR A 96 -10.05 8.19 10.61
C THR A 96 -10.14 6.72 10.21
N LEU A 97 -9.00 6.04 10.10
CA LEU A 97 -8.93 4.62 9.76
C LEU A 97 -9.62 3.76 10.83
N ALA A 98 -9.39 4.03 12.10
CA ALA A 98 -10.02 3.32 13.21
C ALA A 98 -11.56 3.47 13.17
N LEU A 99 -12.08 4.69 12.97
CA LEU A 99 -13.51 4.90 12.84
C LEU A 99 -14.11 4.09 11.69
N ILE A 100 -13.44 4.07 10.53
CA ILE A 100 -13.90 3.25 9.41
C ILE A 100 -13.86 1.77 9.80
N ALA A 101 -12.78 1.28 10.39
CA ALA A 101 -12.64 -0.13 10.74
C ALA A 101 -13.70 -0.62 11.72
N TYR A 102 -14.06 0.18 12.73
CA TYR A 102 -15.02 -0.22 13.77
C TYR A 102 -16.48 0.04 13.44
N ARG A 103 -16.78 0.98 12.53
CA ARG A 103 -18.16 1.44 12.28
C ARG A 103 -18.60 1.38 10.83
N GLN A 104 -17.79 0.83 9.95
CA GLN A 104 -18.10 0.72 8.52
C GLN A 104 -19.46 0.06 8.23
N PRO A 105 -20.16 0.48 7.13
CA PRO A 105 -19.75 1.52 6.19
C PRO A 105 -20.09 2.94 6.66
N LEU A 106 -19.17 3.91 6.49
CA LEU A 106 -19.32 5.31 6.91
C LEU A 106 -19.11 6.28 5.75
N THR A 107 -19.83 7.40 5.76
CA THR A 107 -19.53 8.55 4.90
C THR A 107 -18.47 9.44 5.55
N ARG A 108 -17.86 10.32 4.76
CA ARG A 108 -16.96 11.36 5.28
C ARG A 108 -17.64 12.21 6.36
N GLY A 109 -18.92 12.63 6.12
CA GLY A 109 -19.67 13.40 7.09
C GLY A 109 -19.91 12.66 8.41
N ASP A 110 -20.12 11.33 8.38
CA ASP A 110 -20.24 10.54 9.60
C ASP A 110 -18.96 10.53 10.41
N ILE A 111 -17.80 10.43 9.71
CA ILE A 111 -16.47 10.45 10.34
C ILE A 111 -16.24 11.82 10.98
N GLU A 112 -16.54 12.91 10.26
CA GLU A 112 -16.42 14.29 10.73
C GLU A 112 -17.30 14.54 11.94
N ALA A 113 -18.55 14.03 11.93
CA ALA A 113 -19.48 14.16 13.05
C ALA A 113 -18.96 13.48 14.33
N VAL A 114 -18.27 12.36 14.22
CA VAL A 114 -17.70 11.65 15.38
C VAL A 114 -16.41 12.32 15.86
N ARG A 115 -15.55 12.77 14.94
CA ARG A 115 -14.27 13.41 15.27
C ARG A 115 -14.42 14.85 15.77
N GLY A 116 -15.52 15.51 15.42
CA GLY A 116 -15.74 16.94 15.70
C GLY A 116 -14.91 17.89 14.83
N VAL A 117 -14.14 17.37 13.89
CA VAL A 117 -13.29 18.13 12.97
C VAL A 117 -13.37 17.58 11.55
N ALA A 118 -13.15 18.47 10.57
CA ALA A 118 -13.16 18.08 9.16
C ALA A 118 -12.07 17.04 8.85
N VAL A 119 -12.37 16.12 7.94
CA VAL A 119 -11.42 15.12 7.44
C VAL A 119 -10.81 15.65 6.15
N SER A 120 -9.49 15.80 6.10
CA SER A 120 -8.79 16.19 4.87
C SER A 120 -9.04 15.17 3.75
N SER A 121 -9.21 15.66 2.54
CA SER A 121 -9.30 14.81 1.35
C SER A 121 -8.05 13.96 1.15
N ASP A 122 -6.88 14.47 1.56
CA ASP A 122 -5.60 13.77 1.46
C ASP A 122 -5.54 12.55 2.38
N ILE A 123 -6.20 12.60 3.56
CA ILE A 123 -6.29 11.44 4.45
C ILE A 123 -7.06 10.32 3.76
N ILE A 124 -8.24 10.61 3.22
CA ILE A 124 -9.04 9.60 2.51
C ILE A 124 -8.29 9.07 1.28
N LYS A 125 -7.69 9.96 0.50
CA LYS A 125 -6.88 9.59 -0.66
C LYS A 125 -5.71 8.69 -0.27
N SER A 126 -4.95 9.04 0.77
CA SER A 126 -3.83 8.22 1.27
C SER A 126 -4.28 6.85 1.77
N LEU A 127 -5.45 6.74 2.41
CA LEU A 127 -6.02 5.47 2.83
C LEU A 127 -6.44 4.59 1.65
N GLN A 128 -6.95 5.20 0.58
CA GLN A 128 -7.31 4.50 -0.66
C GLN A 128 -6.08 4.10 -1.48
N GLU A 129 -5.07 4.96 -1.60
CA GLU A 129 -3.80 4.66 -2.28
C GLU A 129 -3.04 3.50 -1.63
N ARG A 130 -3.20 3.31 -0.33
CA ARG A 130 -2.67 2.16 0.41
C ARG A 130 -3.56 0.93 0.30
N GLU A 131 -4.69 1.05 -0.39
CA GLU A 131 -5.70 0.01 -0.48
C GLU A 131 -6.25 -0.46 0.88
N TRP A 132 -6.15 0.37 1.93
CA TRP A 132 -6.71 0.04 3.24
C TRP A 132 -8.21 0.31 3.31
N VAL A 133 -8.67 1.30 2.55
CA VAL A 133 -10.06 1.73 2.50
C VAL A 133 -10.53 1.77 1.04
N ARG A 134 -11.77 1.38 0.82
CA ARG A 134 -12.43 1.45 -0.49
C ARG A 134 -13.83 2.03 -0.38
N ILE A 135 -14.35 2.54 -1.49
CA ILE A 135 -15.76 2.91 -1.62
C ILE A 135 -16.55 1.61 -1.86
N VAL A 136 -17.58 1.37 -1.04
CA VAL A 136 -18.47 0.21 -1.14
C VAL A 136 -19.85 0.56 -1.66
N GLY A 137 -20.15 1.85 -1.81
CA GLY A 137 -21.42 2.35 -2.32
C GLY A 137 -21.57 3.84 -2.05
N HIS A 138 -22.78 4.34 -2.20
CA HIS A 138 -23.15 5.72 -1.91
C HIS A 138 -24.45 5.71 -1.08
N ARG A 139 -24.58 6.67 -0.15
CA ARG A 139 -25.82 6.82 0.62
C ARG A 139 -26.86 7.49 -0.25
N ASP A 140 -28.09 7.01 -0.20
CA ASP A 140 -29.20 7.56 -0.99
C ASP A 140 -29.82 8.78 -0.29
N VAL A 141 -29.06 9.87 -0.30
CA VAL A 141 -29.48 11.20 0.19
C VAL A 141 -28.96 12.26 -0.80
N PRO A 142 -29.50 13.50 -0.78
CA PRO A 142 -28.97 14.58 -1.60
C PRO A 142 -27.45 14.69 -1.48
N GLY A 143 -26.73 14.79 -2.61
CA GLY A 143 -25.28 14.80 -2.67
C GLY A 143 -24.64 13.41 -2.76
N LYS A 144 -25.40 12.29 -2.59
CA LYS A 144 -24.95 10.89 -2.71
C LYS A 144 -23.54 10.64 -2.19
N PRO A 145 -23.26 10.90 -0.89
CA PRO A 145 -21.91 10.78 -0.36
C PRO A 145 -21.43 9.31 -0.43
N ALA A 146 -20.14 9.13 -0.74
CA ALA A 146 -19.50 7.82 -0.79
C ALA A 146 -19.46 7.16 0.59
N LEU A 147 -19.67 5.84 0.63
CA LEU A 147 -19.55 4.98 1.79
C LEU A 147 -18.21 4.25 1.76
N TYR A 148 -17.44 4.39 2.82
CA TYR A 148 -16.12 3.83 2.98
C TYR A 148 -16.14 2.59 3.86
N ALA A 149 -15.35 1.59 3.50
CA ALA A 149 -15.10 0.39 4.29
C ALA A 149 -13.66 -0.09 4.10
N THR A 150 -13.17 -0.89 5.05
CA THR A 150 -11.83 -1.49 4.98
C THR A 150 -11.77 -2.60 3.93
N THR A 151 -10.56 -2.98 3.55
CA THR A 151 -10.26 -4.01 2.54
C THR A 151 -9.58 -5.21 3.19
N LYS A 152 -9.32 -6.27 2.39
CA LYS A 152 -8.45 -7.38 2.83
C LYS A 152 -7.01 -6.91 3.05
N MET A 153 -6.52 -5.94 2.25
CA MET A 153 -5.17 -5.37 2.43
C MET A 153 -5.00 -4.70 3.79
N PHE A 154 -6.05 -4.03 4.29
CA PHE A 154 -6.06 -3.52 5.66
C PHE A 154 -5.86 -4.65 6.68
N LEU A 155 -6.65 -5.73 6.58
CA LEU A 155 -6.54 -6.87 7.49
C LEU A 155 -5.16 -7.52 7.42
N ASP A 156 -4.62 -7.72 6.21
CA ASP A 156 -3.31 -8.31 6.01
C ASP A 156 -2.18 -7.42 6.59
N TYR A 157 -2.29 -6.10 6.41
CA TYR A 157 -1.29 -5.16 6.93
C TYR A 157 -1.23 -5.15 8.45
N PHE A 158 -2.40 -5.23 9.10
CA PHE A 158 -2.52 -5.21 10.56
C PHE A 158 -2.53 -6.61 11.20
N ASN A 159 -2.14 -7.66 10.47
CA ASN A 159 -2.08 -9.05 10.93
C ASN A 159 -3.41 -9.60 11.46
N LEU A 160 -4.53 -9.19 10.85
CA LEU A 160 -5.87 -9.60 11.24
C LEU A 160 -6.41 -10.68 10.30
N LYS A 161 -7.08 -11.70 10.85
CA LYS A 161 -7.80 -12.72 10.08
C LYS A 161 -9.16 -12.19 9.61
N SER A 162 -9.82 -11.39 10.46
CA SER A 162 -11.12 -10.77 10.21
C SER A 162 -11.24 -9.50 11.06
N LEU A 163 -12.28 -8.70 10.82
CA LEU A 163 -12.59 -7.52 11.63
C LEU A 163 -12.92 -7.85 13.09
N GLU A 164 -13.38 -9.07 13.36
CA GLU A 164 -13.69 -9.55 14.72
C GLU A 164 -12.45 -9.68 15.61
N HIS A 165 -11.24 -9.71 14.98
CA HIS A 165 -9.97 -9.74 15.72
C HIS A 165 -9.46 -8.34 16.07
N LEU A 166 -10.23 -7.28 15.77
CA LEU A 166 -9.92 -5.95 16.28
C LEU A 166 -10.11 -5.93 17.79
N PRO A 167 -9.22 -5.28 18.55
CA PRO A 167 -9.39 -5.13 20.01
C PRO A 167 -10.72 -4.48 20.35
N ALA A 168 -11.35 -4.90 21.42
CA ALA A 168 -12.59 -4.25 21.86
C ALA A 168 -12.33 -2.77 22.20
N LEU A 169 -13.27 -1.87 21.86
CA LEU A 169 -13.12 -0.43 22.14
C LEU A 169 -12.91 -0.12 23.64
N SER A 170 -13.37 -1.01 24.53
CA SER A 170 -13.13 -0.92 25.97
C SER A 170 -11.67 -1.20 26.34
N GLU A 171 -11.00 -2.06 25.60
CA GLU A 171 -9.59 -2.43 25.82
C GLU A 171 -8.62 -1.33 25.35
N ILE A 172 -9.04 -0.51 24.36
CA ILE A 172 -8.21 0.58 23.81
C ILE A 172 -7.99 1.70 24.83
N LYS A 173 -8.87 1.84 25.84
CA LYS A 173 -8.69 2.86 26.88
C LYS A 173 -7.43 2.65 27.74
N ASP A 174 -6.99 1.40 27.84
CA ASP A 174 -5.83 1.04 28.67
C ASP A 174 -4.50 1.23 27.90
N PHE A 175 -4.54 1.38 26.56
CA PHE A 175 -3.34 1.63 25.78
C PHE A 175 -2.78 3.06 25.93
N ALA A 176 -3.58 4.03 26.34
CA ALA A 176 -3.09 5.37 26.63
C ALA A 176 -2.15 5.40 27.86
N GLU A 177 -2.24 4.38 28.71
CA GLU A 177 -1.39 4.25 29.91
C GLU A 177 -0.12 3.40 29.66
N LEU A 178 -0.08 2.64 28.56
CA LEU A 178 0.97 1.62 28.32
C LEU A 178 2.23 2.12 27.62
N ASP A 179 2.19 3.25 26.93
CA ASP A 179 3.40 3.80 26.29
C ASP A 179 3.42 5.34 26.27
N PRO A 180 4.03 5.97 27.31
CA PRO A 180 4.26 7.42 27.35
C PRO A 180 5.10 7.92 26.15
N ALA A 181 5.92 7.05 25.55
CA ALA A 181 6.68 7.38 24.35
C ALA A 181 5.79 7.47 23.09
N LEU A 182 4.69 6.71 23.06
CA LEU A 182 3.70 6.80 21.99
C LEU A 182 2.90 8.13 22.11
N GLU A 183 2.57 8.54 23.32
CA GLU A 183 1.88 9.82 23.57
C GLU A 183 2.77 11.01 23.21
N LEU A 184 4.05 10.96 23.56
CA LEU A 184 5.04 11.95 23.17
C LEU A 184 5.29 11.98 21.67
N ALA A 185 5.25 10.82 21.00
CA ALA A 185 5.38 10.68 19.55
C ALA A 185 4.14 11.16 18.81
N LEU A 186 2.95 11.05 19.41
CA LEU A 186 1.68 11.53 18.89
C LEU A 186 1.46 13.03 19.15
N ALA A 187 2.01 13.55 20.23
CA ALA A 187 1.96 14.98 20.59
C ALA A 187 2.93 15.85 19.79
N ALA A 188 3.88 15.25 19.09
CA ALA A 188 4.90 15.95 18.31
C ALA A 188 4.54 16.19 16.84
N ASP A 189 3.25 16.17 16.47
CA ASP A 189 2.83 16.66 15.16
C ASP A 189 3.01 18.19 15.12
N PRO A 190 3.90 18.74 14.27
CA PRO A 190 3.90 20.16 14.02
C PRO A 190 2.57 20.48 13.32
N VAL A 191 1.75 21.27 13.97
CA VAL A 191 0.63 21.96 13.33
C VAL A 191 1.23 22.74 12.14
N PRO A 192 0.87 22.45 10.88
CA PRO A 192 1.30 23.32 9.81
C PRO A 192 0.79 24.71 10.11
N PRO A 193 1.59 25.76 9.93
CA PRO A 193 1.12 27.11 10.16
C PRO A 193 -0.13 27.32 9.31
N SER A 194 -1.22 27.65 9.99
CA SER A 194 -2.42 28.18 9.37
C SER A 194 -1.96 29.30 8.45
N VAL A 195 -2.13 29.14 7.14
CA VAL A 195 -2.08 30.26 6.21
C VAL A 195 -3.28 31.11 6.58
N ALA A 196 -3.01 32.11 7.41
CA ALA A 196 -3.96 33.18 7.65
C ALA A 196 -4.33 33.76 6.30
N ALA A 197 -5.60 33.69 6.01
CA ALA A 197 -6.21 34.49 4.96
C ALA A 197 -5.86 35.97 5.24
N ASN A 198 -5.01 36.54 4.44
CA ASN A 198 -4.86 37.98 4.35
C ASN A 198 -5.82 38.48 3.27
N ASP A 199 -6.81 38.98 3.78
CA ASP A 199 -7.61 40.17 3.63
C ASP A 199 -7.16 41.12 2.52
N GLU A 200 -8.18 41.52 1.85
CA GLU A 200 -8.24 42.51 0.79
C GLU A 200 -7.52 43.82 1.15
N SER A 201 -6.82 44.38 0.18
CA SER A 201 -6.67 45.81 0.06
C SER A 201 -6.49 46.21 -1.40
N PRO A 202 -6.98 47.41 -1.78
CA PRO A 202 -7.60 47.65 -3.07
C PRO A 202 -6.64 48.18 -4.12
N VAL A 203 -7.12 48.00 -5.35
CA VAL A 203 -6.68 48.63 -6.60
C VAL A 203 -6.39 50.10 -6.46
N GLU A 204 -5.23 50.56 -6.90
CA GLU A 204 -5.07 51.88 -7.53
C GLU A 204 -4.48 51.69 -8.94
N GLU A 205 -5.35 52.00 -9.90
CA GLU A 205 -4.99 52.44 -11.24
C GLU A 205 -4.20 53.75 -11.10
N ASP A 206 -3.08 53.90 -11.75
CA ASP A 206 -2.89 54.99 -12.73
C ASP A 206 -1.48 54.97 -13.36
N ALA A 207 -1.55 54.99 -14.68
CA ALA A 207 -0.89 55.89 -15.57
C ALA A 207 0.52 55.63 -16.08
N LEU A 208 0.52 55.63 -17.41
CA LEU A 208 1.46 56.20 -18.39
C LEU A 208 2.60 55.25 -18.83
N PHE A 209 2.37 54.63 -20.01
CA PHE A 209 2.54 55.12 -21.39
C PHE A 209 3.74 56.04 -21.59
N GLN A 210 4.79 55.50 -22.24
CA GLN A 210 5.58 56.10 -23.33
C GLN A 210 6.81 55.21 -23.63
N LEU A 211 6.81 54.58 -24.79
CA LEU A 211 7.55 54.94 -26.01
C LEU A 211 9.07 54.98 -25.86
N SER A 212 9.75 54.07 -26.49
CA SER A 212 10.70 54.41 -27.58
C SER A 212 11.11 53.20 -28.37
N GLU A 213 10.79 53.28 -29.62
CA GLU A 213 11.38 52.58 -30.77
C GLU A 213 12.86 52.90 -30.89
N GLN A 214 13.60 51.95 -31.39
CA GLN A 214 14.67 52.05 -32.39
C GLN A 214 15.25 50.68 -32.55
N GLU A 215 14.94 50.00 -33.59
CA GLU A 215 15.50 49.98 -34.95
C GLU A 215 17.02 49.64 -35.02
N ASP A 216 17.22 48.74 -35.94
CA ASP A 216 18.37 48.40 -36.75
C ASP A 216 19.24 47.28 -36.22
N GLY A 217 19.51 46.24 -36.97
CA GLY A 217 19.67 45.99 -38.39
C GLY A 217 20.38 44.64 -38.58
N VAL A 218 19.83 43.91 -39.52
CA VAL A 218 20.50 43.19 -40.62
C VAL A 218 21.79 42.42 -40.33
N ASN A 219 21.79 41.11 -40.50
CA ASN A 219 22.33 40.43 -41.66
C ASN A 219 22.41 38.89 -41.49
N SER A 220 21.69 38.21 -42.28
CA SER A 220 21.95 37.21 -43.35
C SER A 220 23.06 36.18 -43.16
N ASN A 221 22.67 35.00 -43.57
CA ASN A 221 23.42 33.90 -44.16
C ASN A 221 24.20 33.01 -43.18
N ASP A 222 24.04 31.71 -43.20
CA ASP A 222 24.24 30.82 -44.32
C ASP A 222 23.75 29.39 -44.02
N SER A 223 23.12 28.87 -44.97
CA SER A 223 22.94 27.53 -45.51
C SER A 223 23.68 26.35 -44.89
N SER A 224 22.90 25.28 -44.82
CA SER A 224 23.22 23.91 -45.29
C SER A 224 24.18 23.08 -44.46
N MET A 225 23.70 21.97 -43.94
CA MET A 225 23.98 20.66 -44.51
C MET A 225 23.07 19.58 -43.93
N ILE A 226 22.38 18.99 -44.85
CA ILE A 226 21.70 17.72 -44.85
C ILE A 226 22.76 16.61 -44.96
N GLU A 227 22.61 15.53 -44.19
CA GLU A 227 23.00 14.15 -44.53
C GLU A 227 22.39 13.27 -43.44
N GLU A 228 21.25 12.60 -43.59
CA GLU A 228 20.94 11.42 -44.40
C GLU A 228 21.99 10.29 -44.20
N TYR A 229 21.59 9.31 -43.38
CA TYR A 229 22.02 7.93 -43.56
C TYR A 229 20.81 7.03 -43.35
N SER A 230 20.27 6.66 -44.50
CA SER A 230 19.32 5.56 -44.74
C SER A 230 20.07 4.22 -44.70
N GLU A 231 19.29 3.22 -44.21
CA GLU A 231 19.15 1.86 -44.74
C GLU A 231 20.36 1.14 -45.32
N THR A 232 20.54 -0.07 -44.91
CA THR A 232 20.62 -1.37 -45.60
C THR A 232 21.36 -2.36 -44.70
N ASN A 233 20.87 -3.51 -44.41
CA ASN A 233 20.87 -4.69 -45.25
C ASN A 233 20.01 -5.80 -44.66
N MET A 234 19.03 -6.20 -45.43
CA MET A 234 18.54 -7.57 -45.59
C MET A 234 19.62 -8.38 -46.36
N ASP A 235 19.67 -9.64 -46.02
CA ASP A 235 19.75 -10.83 -46.88
C ASP A 235 20.53 -11.92 -46.18
N ASP A 236 19.88 -12.98 -45.90
CA ASP A 236 19.76 -14.20 -46.72
C ASP A 236 20.90 -15.21 -46.49
N HIS A 237 20.59 -16.31 -45.87
CA HIS A 237 21.08 -17.61 -46.34
C HIS A 237 20.16 -18.75 -45.87
N GLN A 238 19.41 -19.19 -46.83
CA GLN A 238 18.78 -20.51 -46.93
C GLN A 238 19.87 -21.58 -47.18
N ASP A 239 19.44 -22.78 -46.83
CA ASP A 239 19.80 -24.09 -47.37
C ASP A 239 21.05 -24.81 -46.84
N SER A 240 20.84 -25.96 -46.25
CA SER A 240 20.79 -27.21 -46.98
C SER A 240 20.62 -28.41 -46.04
N ALA A 241 19.67 -29.26 -46.47
CA ALA A 241 19.43 -30.62 -46.08
C ALA A 241 20.65 -31.56 -46.31
N THR A 242 20.67 -32.64 -45.53
CA THR A 242 20.88 -34.07 -45.89
C THR A 242 21.13 -34.79 -44.56
N ALA A 243 20.29 -35.75 -44.15
CA ALA A 243 20.15 -37.15 -44.53
C ALA A 243 21.36 -38.04 -44.15
N ASP A 244 21.01 -39.14 -43.47
CA ASP A 244 21.69 -40.43 -43.28
C ASP A 244 22.48 -40.60 -41.97
N GLU A 245 22.02 -41.45 -41.15
CA GLU A 245 21.99 -42.89 -40.90
C GLU A 245 21.28 -43.23 -39.59
#